data_9ed5bbe1da42aee768f98a0f6ebc2647
#
_entry.id   9ed5bbe1da42aee768f98a0f6ebc2647
#
_cell.length_a   1.000
_cell.length_b   1.000
_cell.length_c   1.000
_cell.angle_alpha   90.00
_cell.angle_beta   90.00
_cell.angle_gamma   90.00
#
_symmetry.space_group_name_H-M   'P 1'
#
loop_
_entity.id
_entity.type
_entity.pdbx_description
1 polymer ?
#
loop_
_entity_poly.entity_id
_entity_poly.type
_entity_poly.pdbx_seq_one_letter_code
_entity_poly.pdbx_strand_id
1 'polypeptide(L)'
;KVMMNILILGSDGFIGYHLQESILKDDRFKDVKLVGVDKYFTRTNLLPEDDRLNFHQMDIIEDRETIDELIADCDVLLPFVAIATPKLYVEQPMRVFELDFEENLRVIKLAQKLGKRVIFPSTSEVYGKGEAPFDEETTDLVYGPIKYSRWIYACSKQLLDRVIFAMDQKDGMRFTLFRPFNWLGPYLDSLDSTSEGSSRLITQLIGDATQRGELTLVDGGHQKRCFTDVRDGVAALKEILLNEDKAQGKIYNVGNPWNNLSVREVAVLLVDKLKERGMVDDVQIKVKSSVDFYGAGYQDVSNRVPSINAIGNDLNWTPKYTFTESLENILDIVEQKNTL
;
A
#
# COMPACT_ATOMS: atom_id res chain seq x y z
N LYS A 1 21.13 19.92 14.97
CA LYS A 1 20.00 19.16 14.43
C LYS A 1 20.29 17.68 14.62
N VAL A 2 19.44 16.94 15.31
CA VAL A 2 19.62 15.49 15.48
C VAL A 2 19.26 14.84 14.15
N MET A 3 20.14 14.01 13.61
CA MET A 3 19.90 13.24 12.40
C MET A 3 18.83 12.18 12.69
N MET A 4 17.75 12.14 11.93
CA MET A 4 16.68 11.14 12.05
C MET A 4 17.08 9.86 11.33
N ASN A 5 17.11 8.73 12.01
CA ASN A 5 17.37 7.41 11.44
C ASN A 5 16.05 6.67 11.20
N ILE A 6 15.69 6.49 9.96
CA ILE A 6 14.43 5.85 9.52
C ILE A 6 14.73 4.43 9.02
N LEU A 7 14.14 3.44 9.66
CA LEU A 7 14.23 2.03 9.24
C LEU A 7 12.94 1.59 8.53
N ILE A 8 13.06 1.11 7.31
CA ILE A 8 11.95 0.59 6.51
C ILE A 8 12.15 -0.92 6.31
N LEU A 9 11.31 -1.72 6.95
CA LEU A 9 11.23 -3.16 6.69
C LEU A 9 10.25 -3.38 5.53
N GLY A 10 10.67 -4.06 4.47
CA GLY A 10 9.92 -4.12 3.22
C GLY A 10 10.20 -2.94 2.29
N SER A 11 11.42 -2.44 2.31
CA SER A 11 11.84 -1.22 1.58
C SER A 11 11.85 -1.36 0.07
N ASP A 12 11.95 -2.57 -0.47
CA ASP A 12 11.86 -2.86 -1.91
C ASP A 12 10.39 -2.97 -2.39
N GLY A 13 9.43 -2.92 -1.49
CA GLY A 13 8.01 -2.87 -1.82
C GLY A 13 7.62 -1.56 -2.50
N PHE A 14 6.42 -1.53 -3.07
CA PHE A 14 5.91 -0.38 -3.82
C PHE A 14 5.92 0.93 -3.01
N ILE A 15 5.36 0.91 -1.80
CA ILE A 15 5.32 2.11 -0.94
C ILE A 15 6.73 2.46 -0.45
N GLY A 16 7.50 1.47 -0.01
CA GLY A 16 8.86 1.67 0.48
C GLY A 16 9.76 2.33 -0.57
N TYR A 17 9.71 1.85 -1.81
CA TYR A 17 10.45 2.43 -2.92
C TYR A 17 10.09 3.90 -3.18
N HIS A 18 8.80 4.19 -3.37
CA HIS A 18 8.35 5.54 -3.67
C HIS A 18 8.58 6.52 -2.51
N LEU A 19 8.45 6.05 -1.27
CA LEU A 19 8.75 6.87 -0.10
C LEU A 19 10.23 7.24 -0.04
N GLN A 20 11.13 6.27 -0.22
CA GLN A 20 12.57 6.51 -0.25
C GLN A 20 12.95 7.49 -1.37
N GLU A 21 12.46 7.25 -2.58
CA GLU A 21 12.70 8.15 -3.73
C GLU A 21 12.22 9.58 -3.43
N SER A 22 11.04 9.73 -2.86
CA SER A 22 10.47 11.03 -2.52
C SER A 22 11.24 11.75 -1.40
N ILE A 23 11.70 11.01 -0.39
CA ILE A 23 12.53 11.55 0.70
C ILE A 23 13.88 12.04 0.17
N LEU A 24 14.53 11.27 -0.69
CA LEU A 24 15.83 11.64 -1.26
C LEU A 24 15.80 12.93 -2.10
N LYS A 25 14.64 13.27 -2.65
CA LYS A 25 14.42 14.48 -3.46
C LYS A 25 13.91 15.69 -2.65
N ASP A 26 13.67 15.53 -1.35
CA ASP A 26 13.06 16.57 -0.52
C ASP A 26 14.10 17.16 0.45
N ASP A 27 14.42 18.43 0.28
CA ASP A 27 15.43 19.13 1.10
C ASP A 27 15.10 19.15 2.60
N ARG A 28 13.84 18.97 2.98
CA ARG A 28 13.44 18.86 4.39
C ARG A 28 14.02 17.63 5.07
N PHE A 29 14.45 16.62 4.28
CA PHE A 29 15.06 15.37 4.74
C PHE A 29 16.57 15.28 4.46
N LYS A 30 17.25 16.39 4.24
CA LYS A 30 18.69 16.39 3.96
C LYS A 30 19.55 15.79 5.09
N ASP A 31 19.06 15.85 6.34
CA ASP A 31 19.76 15.37 7.54
C ASP A 31 19.17 14.03 8.05
N VAL A 32 18.61 13.19 7.15
CA VAL A 32 18.12 11.86 7.54
C VAL A 32 19.09 10.76 7.13
N LYS A 33 18.99 9.62 7.81
CA LYS A 33 19.55 8.34 7.37
C LYS A 33 18.39 7.40 7.07
N LEU A 34 18.40 6.82 5.87
CA LEU A 34 17.44 5.81 5.44
C LEU A 34 18.09 4.44 5.49
N VAL A 35 17.53 3.54 6.27
CA VAL A 35 17.95 2.14 6.30
C VAL A 35 16.82 1.31 5.75
N GLY A 36 17.03 0.69 4.60
CA GLY A 36 16.09 -0.20 3.95
C GLY A 36 16.46 -1.65 4.16
N VAL A 37 15.48 -2.48 4.48
CA VAL A 37 15.62 -3.93 4.59
C VAL A 37 14.56 -4.59 3.73
N ASP A 38 14.97 -5.49 2.86
CA ASP A 38 14.07 -6.32 2.06
C ASP A 38 14.77 -7.60 1.61
N LYS A 39 13.99 -8.62 1.35
CA LYS A 39 14.44 -9.86 0.74
C LYS A 39 14.81 -9.69 -0.73
N TYR A 40 14.19 -8.72 -1.41
CA TYR A 40 14.34 -8.42 -2.83
C TYR A 40 15.11 -7.13 -3.06
N PHE A 41 15.70 -7.00 -4.25
CA PHE A 41 16.48 -5.84 -4.68
C PHE A 41 16.06 -5.37 -6.09
N THR A 42 14.77 -5.37 -6.36
CA THR A 42 14.22 -5.04 -7.70
C THR A 42 13.99 -3.55 -7.86
N ARG A 43 13.15 -2.96 -7.02
CA ARG A 43 12.85 -1.53 -7.06
C ARG A 43 13.96 -0.70 -6.42
N THR A 44 14.58 -1.20 -5.38
CA THR A 44 15.72 -0.55 -4.72
C THR A 44 16.85 -0.26 -5.70
N ASN A 45 17.07 -1.13 -6.69
CA ASN A 45 18.05 -0.93 -7.75
C ASN A 45 17.76 0.28 -8.66
N LEU A 46 16.55 0.83 -8.60
CA LEU A 46 16.13 2.03 -9.35
C LEU A 46 16.35 3.33 -8.56
N LEU A 47 16.67 3.24 -7.26
CA LEU A 47 16.99 4.42 -6.47
C LEU A 47 18.34 5.00 -6.87
N PRO A 48 18.49 6.34 -6.78
CA PRO A 48 19.79 6.96 -7.01
C PRO A 48 20.80 6.55 -5.94
N GLU A 49 22.08 6.57 -6.27
CA GLU A 49 23.15 6.50 -5.27
C GLU A 49 23.07 7.76 -4.39
N ASP A 50 22.98 7.56 -3.06
CA ASP A 50 22.88 8.65 -2.09
C ASP A 50 23.47 8.17 -0.75
N ASP A 51 24.35 8.95 -0.18
CA ASP A 51 25.06 8.61 1.07
C ASP A 51 24.12 8.46 2.28
N ARG A 52 22.91 8.99 2.19
CA ARG A 52 21.87 8.83 3.22
C ARG A 52 21.22 7.45 3.19
N LEU A 53 21.31 6.73 2.07
CA LEU A 53 20.63 5.46 1.83
C LEU A 53 21.55 4.28 2.12
N ASN A 54 21.11 3.39 3.01
CA ASN A 54 21.78 2.13 3.30
C ASN A 54 20.78 0.97 3.15
N PHE A 55 21.06 0.02 2.28
CA PHE A 55 20.19 -1.12 2.02
C PHE A 55 20.83 -2.43 2.50
N HIS A 56 20.03 -3.25 3.19
CA HIS A 56 20.39 -4.59 3.62
C HIS A 56 19.44 -5.62 2.99
N GLN A 57 19.99 -6.53 2.20
CA GLN A 57 19.19 -7.63 1.65
C GLN A 57 19.07 -8.74 2.70
N MET A 58 17.91 -8.81 3.35
CA MET A 58 17.63 -9.72 4.47
C MET A 58 16.19 -10.20 4.44
N ASP A 59 15.97 -11.40 5.00
CA ASP A 59 14.63 -11.92 5.28
C ASP A 59 14.20 -11.55 6.71
N ILE A 60 12.99 -11.01 6.87
CA ILE A 60 12.48 -10.57 8.18
C ILE A 60 12.38 -11.69 9.21
N ILE A 61 12.26 -12.95 8.76
CA ILE A 61 12.13 -14.11 9.63
C ILE A 61 13.51 -14.75 9.91
N GLU A 62 14.32 -14.91 8.85
CA GLU A 62 15.61 -15.61 8.95
C GLU A 62 16.69 -14.75 9.62
N ASP A 63 16.67 -13.43 9.42
CA ASP A 63 17.70 -12.50 9.88
C ASP A 63 17.25 -11.67 11.12
N ARG A 64 16.38 -12.24 11.97
CA ARG A 64 15.77 -11.54 13.11
C ARG A 64 16.77 -10.83 14.01
N GLU A 65 17.89 -11.45 14.36
CA GLU A 65 18.88 -10.87 15.26
C GLU A 65 19.46 -9.57 14.71
N THR A 66 19.87 -9.55 13.44
CA THR A 66 20.40 -8.37 12.78
C THR A 66 19.34 -7.29 12.60
N ILE A 67 18.11 -7.69 12.28
CA ILE A 67 16.98 -6.75 12.16
C ILE A 67 16.64 -6.12 13.51
N ASP A 68 16.71 -6.88 14.60
CA ASP A 68 16.49 -6.38 15.96
C ASP A 68 17.56 -5.33 16.36
N GLU A 69 18.82 -5.51 15.95
CA GLU A 69 19.89 -4.51 16.11
C GLU A 69 19.57 -3.23 15.31
N LEU A 70 19.08 -3.36 14.07
CA LEU A 70 18.68 -2.19 13.26
C LEU A 70 17.48 -1.46 13.88
N ILE A 71 16.53 -2.17 14.47
CA ILE A 71 15.41 -1.56 15.21
C ILE A 71 15.92 -0.80 16.43
N ALA A 72 16.88 -1.37 17.16
CA ALA A 72 17.49 -0.68 18.31
C ALA A 72 18.23 0.62 17.92
N ASP A 73 18.79 0.67 16.72
CA ASP A 73 19.54 1.82 16.21
C ASP A 73 18.68 2.90 15.53
N CYS A 74 17.45 2.60 15.18
CA CYS A 74 16.56 3.56 14.49
C CYS A 74 15.85 4.51 15.46
N ASP A 75 15.37 5.64 14.94
CA ASP A 75 14.44 6.55 15.62
C ASP A 75 13.00 6.25 15.26
N VAL A 76 12.75 5.90 13.99
CA VAL A 76 11.44 5.62 13.43
C VAL A 76 11.47 4.30 12.67
N LEU A 77 10.52 3.41 13.00
CA LEU A 77 10.31 2.13 12.33
C LEU A 77 9.07 2.19 11.43
N LEU A 78 9.25 1.82 10.16
CA LEU A 78 8.19 1.63 9.17
C LEU A 78 8.12 0.14 8.79
N PRO A 79 7.27 -0.67 9.44
CA PRO A 79 7.17 -2.10 9.18
C PRO A 79 6.22 -2.37 8.00
N PHE A 80 6.74 -2.27 6.77
CA PHE A 80 5.97 -2.37 5.53
C PHE A 80 5.92 -3.78 4.92
N VAL A 81 6.45 -4.79 5.61
CA VAL A 81 6.36 -6.17 5.13
C VAL A 81 4.93 -6.69 5.28
N ALA A 82 4.30 -7.02 4.17
CA ALA A 82 2.95 -7.59 4.14
C ALA A 82 2.66 -8.29 2.81
N ILE A 83 1.70 -9.21 2.83
CA ILE A 83 1.07 -9.78 1.65
C ILE A 83 -0.23 -9.02 1.40
N ALA A 84 -0.31 -8.27 0.31
CA ALA A 84 -1.44 -7.39 -0.01
C ALA A 84 -2.15 -7.76 -1.34
N THR A 85 -2.10 -9.02 -1.74
CA THR A 85 -2.73 -9.51 -2.98
C THR A 85 -3.96 -10.35 -2.66
N PRO A 86 -5.18 -9.95 -3.08
CA PRO A 86 -6.43 -10.63 -2.72
C PRO A 86 -6.47 -12.13 -3.03
N LYS A 87 -5.86 -12.55 -4.13
CA LYS A 87 -5.75 -13.97 -4.48
C LYS A 87 -5.03 -14.78 -3.38
N LEU A 88 -3.95 -14.23 -2.84
CA LEU A 88 -3.17 -14.90 -1.79
C LEU A 88 -3.91 -14.97 -0.45
N TYR A 89 -4.86 -14.05 -0.18
CA TYR A 89 -5.70 -14.16 1.02
C TYR A 89 -6.57 -15.42 1.01
N VAL A 90 -6.95 -15.88 -0.17
CA VAL A 90 -7.74 -17.09 -0.36
C VAL A 90 -6.86 -18.34 -0.46
N GLU A 91 -5.77 -18.27 -1.22
CA GLU A 91 -4.91 -19.42 -1.50
C GLU A 91 -3.94 -19.77 -0.37
N GLN A 92 -3.45 -18.77 0.36
CA GLN A 92 -2.42 -18.92 1.40
C GLN A 92 -2.77 -18.13 2.68
N PRO A 93 -3.95 -18.33 3.27
CA PRO A 93 -4.42 -17.50 4.40
C PRO A 93 -3.51 -17.60 5.62
N MET A 94 -2.94 -18.76 5.90
CA MET A 94 -2.04 -18.93 7.06
C MET A 94 -0.73 -18.17 6.89
N ARG A 95 -0.16 -18.15 5.68
CA ARG A 95 1.04 -17.35 5.41
C ARG A 95 0.78 -15.85 5.55
N VAL A 96 -0.41 -15.40 5.14
CA VAL A 96 -0.84 -14.01 5.36
C VAL A 96 -0.88 -13.70 6.85
N PHE A 97 -1.48 -14.57 7.67
CA PHE A 97 -1.53 -14.40 9.12
C PHE A 97 -0.14 -14.39 9.76
N GLU A 98 0.70 -15.33 9.43
CA GLU A 98 2.06 -15.46 10.00
C GLU A 98 2.92 -14.21 9.71
N LEU A 99 2.89 -13.73 8.48
CA LEU A 99 3.70 -12.59 8.08
C LEU A 99 3.06 -11.25 8.50
N ASP A 100 1.78 -11.06 8.18
CA ASP A 100 1.12 -9.77 8.35
C ASP A 100 0.72 -9.51 9.81
N PHE A 101 0.46 -10.54 10.59
CA PHE A 101 0.12 -10.41 12.00
C PHE A 101 1.27 -10.78 12.94
N GLU A 102 1.70 -12.05 12.95
CA GLU A 102 2.65 -12.53 13.98
C GLU A 102 4.01 -11.83 13.88
N GLU A 103 4.58 -11.73 12.69
CA GLU A 103 5.91 -11.12 12.52
C GLU A 103 5.86 -9.59 12.72
N ASN A 104 4.83 -8.92 12.21
CA ASN A 104 4.64 -7.49 12.48
C ASN A 104 4.41 -7.23 13.98
N LEU A 105 3.65 -8.07 14.67
CA LEU A 105 3.47 -7.97 16.12
C LEU A 105 4.80 -8.07 16.86
N ARG A 106 5.67 -9.00 16.45
CA ARG A 106 6.99 -9.18 17.05
C ARG A 106 7.83 -7.89 16.97
N VAL A 107 7.96 -7.31 15.78
CA VAL A 107 8.77 -6.09 15.59
C VAL A 107 8.15 -4.88 16.27
N ILE A 108 6.82 -4.77 16.30
CA ILE A 108 6.09 -3.69 16.99
C ILE A 108 6.32 -3.76 18.51
N LYS A 109 6.25 -4.95 19.10
CA LYS A 109 6.54 -5.14 20.53
C LYS A 109 7.97 -4.76 20.88
N LEU A 110 8.94 -5.11 20.02
CA LEU A 110 10.34 -4.72 20.22
C LEU A 110 10.49 -3.20 20.13
N ALA A 111 9.91 -2.57 19.12
CA ALA A 111 9.94 -1.11 18.98
C ALA A 111 9.35 -0.40 20.21
N GLN A 112 8.21 -0.88 20.71
CA GLN A 112 7.62 -0.36 21.95
C GLN A 112 8.56 -0.49 23.15
N LYS A 113 9.14 -1.68 23.34
CA LYS A 113 10.09 -1.93 24.44
C LYS A 113 11.29 -0.98 24.39
N LEU A 114 11.75 -0.61 23.19
CA LEU A 114 12.89 0.27 22.95
C LEU A 114 12.51 1.75 22.81
N GLY A 115 11.25 2.11 22.98
CA GLY A 115 10.76 3.49 22.87
C GLY A 115 10.84 4.09 21.46
N LYS A 116 10.82 3.26 20.42
CA LYS A 116 10.90 3.70 19.02
C LYS A 116 9.53 4.16 18.52
N ARG A 117 9.53 5.18 17.65
CA ARG A 117 8.31 5.58 16.93
C ARG A 117 7.98 4.58 15.84
N VAL A 118 6.72 4.19 15.73
CA VAL A 118 6.23 3.29 14.69
C VAL A 118 5.24 4.03 13.80
N ILE A 119 5.45 3.99 12.48
CA ILE A 119 4.46 4.40 11.49
C ILE A 119 4.00 3.13 10.78
N PHE A 120 2.80 2.67 11.13
CA PHE A 120 2.30 1.37 10.71
C PHE A 120 1.31 1.48 9.56
N PRO A 121 1.52 0.73 8.46
CA PRO A 121 0.56 0.65 7.37
C PRO A 121 -0.59 -0.26 7.76
N SER A 122 -1.72 0.32 8.15
CA SER A 122 -3.00 -0.35 8.19
C SER A 122 -3.52 -0.51 6.74
N THR A 123 -4.78 -0.57 6.52
CA THR A 123 -5.37 -0.72 5.19
C THR A 123 -6.81 -0.25 5.17
N SER A 124 -7.30 0.23 4.04
CA SER A 124 -8.73 0.49 3.83
C SER A 124 -9.59 -0.78 3.96
N GLU A 125 -8.99 -1.95 3.82
CA GLU A 125 -9.66 -3.26 4.00
C GLU A 125 -10.24 -3.45 5.41
N VAL A 126 -9.69 -2.77 6.43
CA VAL A 126 -10.18 -2.89 7.82
C VAL A 126 -11.63 -2.45 7.98
N TYR A 127 -12.12 -1.57 7.12
CA TYR A 127 -13.52 -1.15 7.13
C TYR A 127 -14.49 -2.25 6.66
N GLY A 128 -13.99 -3.20 5.87
CA GLY A 128 -14.76 -4.33 5.38
C GLY A 128 -16.02 -3.90 4.65
N LYS A 129 -17.17 -4.29 5.19
CA LYS A 129 -18.51 -3.95 4.72
C LYS A 129 -19.14 -2.78 5.47
N GLY A 130 -18.35 -1.99 6.19
CA GLY A 130 -18.82 -0.78 6.86
C GLY A 130 -19.44 0.22 5.87
N GLU A 131 -20.17 1.18 6.38
CA GLU A 131 -20.83 2.20 5.57
C GLU A 131 -19.87 3.33 5.19
N ALA A 132 -19.79 3.64 3.89
CA ALA A 132 -19.04 4.79 3.40
C ALA A 132 -19.84 6.11 3.57
N PRO A 133 -19.19 7.29 3.70
CA PRO A 133 -17.74 7.48 3.69
C PRO A 133 -17.08 6.95 4.97
N PHE A 134 -15.92 6.29 4.78
CA PHE A 134 -15.20 5.68 5.90
C PHE A 134 -14.48 6.74 6.72
N ASP A 135 -14.80 6.78 8.00
CA ASP A 135 -14.19 7.66 8.99
C ASP A 135 -13.41 6.82 10.01
N GLU A 136 -12.25 7.29 10.41
CA GLU A 136 -11.31 6.54 11.26
C GLU A 136 -11.85 6.27 12.66
N GLU A 137 -12.71 7.15 13.19
CA GLU A 137 -13.20 7.07 14.56
C GLU A 137 -14.61 6.50 14.66
N THR A 138 -15.46 6.69 13.64
CA THR A 138 -16.90 6.44 13.75
C THR A 138 -17.41 5.28 12.90
N THR A 139 -16.66 4.85 11.87
CA THR A 139 -17.11 3.75 11.00
C THR A 139 -16.87 2.40 11.65
N ASP A 140 -17.94 1.60 11.78
CA ASP A 140 -17.84 0.22 12.25
C ASP A 140 -17.06 -0.67 11.26
N LEU A 141 -16.21 -1.55 11.81
CA LEU A 141 -15.43 -2.51 11.04
C LEU A 141 -16.23 -3.81 10.90
N VAL A 142 -16.83 -4.06 9.73
CA VAL A 142 -17.77 -5.16 9.50
C VAL A 142 -17.21 -6.18 8.52
N TYR A 143 -17.16 -7.45 8.93
CA TYR A 143 -16.63 -8.54 8.10
C TYR A 143 -17.64 -9.61 7.78
N GLY A 144 -17.36 -10.41 6.75
CA GLY A 144 -18.17 -11.55 6.36
C GLY A 144 -17.96 -12.79 7.22
N PRO A 145 -18.75 -13.86 6.96
CA PRO A 145 -18.62 -15.14 7.64
C PRO A 145 -17.22 -15.74 7.53
N ILE A 146 -16.85 -16.55 8.52
CA ILE A 146 -15.51 -17.19 8.64
C ILE A 146 -15.10 -17.97 7.38
N LYS A 147 -16.05 -18.59 6.69
CA LYS A 147 -15.78 -19.34 5.45
C LYS A 147 -15.15 -18.52 4.31
N TYR A 148 -15.27 -17.19 4.37
CA TYR A 148 -14.63 -16.28 3.40
C TYR A 148 -13.24 -15.90 3.90
N SER A 149 -12.25 -16.69 3.52
CA SER A 149 -10.86 -16.56 4.00
C SER A 149 -10.16 -15.26 3.58
N ARG A 150 -10.69 -14.52 2.61
CA ARG A 150 -10.15 -13.21 2.25
C ARG A 150 -10.12 -12.21 3.42
N TRP A 151 -11.00 -12.39 4.40
CA TRP A 151 -11.08 -11.50 5.57
C TRP A 151 -9.90 -11.64 6.53
N ILE A 152 -9.06 -12.68 6.38
CA ILE A 152 -7.91 -12.88 7.26
C ILE A 152 -6.92 -11.71 7.20
N TYR A 153 -6.72 -11.11 6.01
CA TYR A 153 -5.87 -9.94 5.85
C TYR A 153 -6.43 -8.72 6.62
N ALA A 154 -7.70 -8.39 6.39
CA ALA A 154 -8.35 -7.28 7.08
C ALA A 154 -8.39 -7.49 8.60
N CYS A 155 -8.70 -8.71 9.06
CA CYS A 155 -8.70 -9.05 10.48
C CYS A 155 -7.30 -8.95 11.10
N SER A 156 -6.26 -9.41 10.42
CA SER A 156 -4.87 -9.29 10.87
C SER A 156 -4.46 -7.82 11.05
N LYS A 157 -4.76 -7.00 10.07
CA LYS A 157 -4.44 -5.56 10.12
C LYS A 157 -5.24 -4.82 11.19
N GLN A 158 -6.56 -5.02 11.27
CA GLN A 158 -7.36 -4.33 12.28
C GLN A 158 -7.02 -4.78 13.70
N LEU A 159 -6.62 -6.04 13.91
CA LEU A 159 -6.18 -6.49 15.22
C LEU A 159 -4.85 -5.82 15.61
N LEU A 160 -3.92 -5.65 14.68
CA LEU A 160 -2.70 -4.88 14.92
C LEU A 160 -2.99 -3.41 15.21
N ASP A 161 -3.93 -2.78 14.51
CA ASP A 161 -4.38 -1.41 14.83
C ASP A 161 -4.84 -1.32 16.30
N ARG A 162 -5.63 -2.30 16.77
CA ARG A 162 -6.12 -2.34 18.15
C ARG A 162 -5.01 -2.62 19.15
N VAL A 163 -4.08 -3.50 18.84
CA VAL A 163 -2.93 -3.81 19.71
C VAL A 163 -2.04 -2.58 19.87
N ILE A 164 -1.72 -1.88 18.77
CA ILE A 164 -0.92 -0.67 18.81
C ILE A 164 -1.62 0.42 19.64
N PHE A 165 -2.91 0.63 19.43
CA PHE A 165 -3.69 1.57 20.21
C PHE A 165 -3.71 1.21 21.70
N ALA A 166 -3.88 -0.07 22.04
CA ALA A 166 -3.84 -0.54 23.43
C ALA A 166 -2.46 -0.35 24.07
N MET A 167 -1.37 -0.55 23.33
CA MET A 167 -0.01 -0.27 23.79
C MET A 167 0.20 1.21 24.10
N ASP A 168 -0.36 2.11 23.30
CA ASP A 168 -0.32 3.54 23.60
C ASP A 168 -1.07 3.86 24.88
N GLN A 169 -2.30 3.38 25.03
CA GLN A 169 -3.12 3.64 26.22
C GLN A 169 -2.47 3.11 27.53
N LYS A 170 -1.74 2.01 27.43
CA LYS A 170 -1.09 1.40 28.58
C LYS A 170 0.30 1.98 28.86
N ASP A 171 1.12 2.10 27.81
CA ASP A 171 2.56 2.32 27.95
C ASP A 171 3.05 3.55 27.16
N GLY A 172 2.16 4.37 26.60
CA GLY A 172 2.52 5.58 25.87
C GLY A 172 3.30 5.32 24.57
N MET A 173 2.89 4.32 23.79
CA MET A 173 3.57 3.99 22.53
C MET A 173 3.58 5.15 21.56
N ARG A 174 4.73 5.45 20.96
CA ARG A 174 4.85 6.44 19.91
C ARG A 174 4.45 5.82 18.58
N PHE A 175 3.28 6.22 18.04
CA PHE A 175 2.79 5.65 16.78
C PHE A 175 1.96 6.62 15.96
N THR A 176 1.87 6.32 14.67
CA THR A 176 0.84 6.79 13.74
C THR A 176 0.42 5.62 12.86
N LEU A 177 -0.87 5.44 12.63
CA LEU A 177 -1.41 4.49 11.68
C LEU A 177 -1.87 5.23 10.43
N PHE A 178 -1.59 4.68 9.25
CA PHE A 178 -2.19 5.17 8.01
C PHE A 178 -2.90 4.05 7.27
N ARG A 179 -4.03 4.39 6.63
CA ARG A 179 -4.88 3.47 5.87
C ARG A 179 -4.86 3.87 4.40
N PRO A 180 -4.01 3.26 3.57
CA PRO A 180 -3.96 3.55 2.14
C PRO A 180 -5.22 3.07 1.44
N PHE A 181 -5.74 3.91 0.52
CA PHE A 181 -6.89 3.62 -0.34
C PHE A 181 -6.42 3.47 -1.79
N ASN A 182 -6.23 2.22 -2.24
CA ASN A 182 -5.89 1.86 -3.61
C ASN A 182 -4.81 2.76 -4.24
N TRP A 183 -3.65 2.81 -3.60
CA TRP A 183 -2.51 3.57 -4.12
C TRP A 183 -2.00 2.91 -5.40
N LEU A 184 -1.80 3.73 -6.40
CA LEU A 184 -1.30 3.31 -7.70
C LEU A 184 -0.21 4.25 -8.21
N GLY A 185 0.65 3.71 -9.06
CA GLY A 185 1.77 4.42 -9.63
C GLY A 185 2.69 3.46 -10.37
N PRO A 186 3.78 3.96 -10.97
CA PRO A 186 4.79 3.13 -11.61
C PRO A 186 5.36 2.09 -10.64
N TYR A 187 5.69 0.92 -11.16
CA TYR A 187 6.30 -0.20 -10.40
C TYR A 187 5.39 -0.83 -9.33
N LEU A 188 4.08 -0.70 -9.46
CA LEU A 188 3.13 -1.30 -8.51
C LEU A 188 3.32 -2.82 -8.44
N ASP A 189 3.28 -3.50 -9.60
CA ASP A 189 3.61 -4.90 -9.77
C ASP A 189 4.37 -5.09 -11.09
N SER A 190 5.02 -6.24 -11.30
CA SER A 190 5.66 -6.56 -12.55
C SER A 190 4.63 -6.94 -13.62
N LEU A 191 4.79 -6.40 -14.83
CA LEU A 191 3.99 -6.82 -15.99
C LEU A 191 4.35 -8.23 -16.47
N ASP A 192 5.55 -8.72 -16.15
CA ASP A 192 6.02 -10.06 -16.54
C ASP A 192 5.31 -11.17 -15.78
N SER A 193 4.67 -10.88 -14.67
CA SER A 193 3.97 -11.83 -13.79
C SER A 193 2.44 -11.66 -13.81
N THR A 194 1.86 -11.11 -14.86
CA THR A 194 0.41 -10.89 -14.99
C THR A 194 -0.35 -12.14 -15.43
N SER A 195 -0.22 -13.26 -14.71
CA SER A 195 -1.21 -14.33 -14.80
C SER A 195 -2.53 -13.85 -14.19
N GLU A 196 -3.65 -14.44 -14.62
CA GLU A 196 -4.98 -14.01 -14.18
C GLU A 196 -5.09 -13.96 -12.65
N GLY A 197 -5.43 -12.78 -12.11
CA GLY A 197 -5.61 -12.54 -10.66
C GLY A 197 -4.32 -12.48 -9.84
N SER A 198 -3.14 -12.51 -10.45
CA SER A 198 -1.86 -12.51 -9.74
C SER A 198 -1.36 -11.11 -9.36
N SER A 199 -1.81 -10.08 -10.05
CA SER A 199 -1.41 -8.69 -9.84
C SER A 199 -2.56 -7.83 -9.34
N ARG A 200 -2.22 -6.65 -8.79
CA ARG A 200 -3.22 -5.65 -8.43
C ARG A 200 -3.89 -5.07 -9.67
N LEU A 201 -5.10 -4.53 -9.51
CA LEU A 201 -6.03 -4.21 -10.60
C LEU A 201 -5.39 -3.52 -11.80
N ILE A 202 -4.73 -2.37 -11.60
CA ILE A 202 -4.23 -1.58 -12.75
C ILE A 202 -3.15 -2.32 -13.54
N THR A 203 -2.24 -3.01 -12.85
CA THR A 203 -1.18 -3.80 -13.51
C THR A 203 -1.79 -4.98 -14.25
N GLN A 204 -2.78 -5.65 -13.65
CA GLN A 204 -3.49 -6.76 -14.29
C GLN A 204 -4.17 -6.30 -15.58
N LEU A 205 -4.90 -5.19 -15.55
CA LEU A 205 -5.58 -4.66 -16.73
C LEU A 205 -4.60 -4.23 -17.83
N ILE A 206 -3.48 -3.59 -17.48
CA ILE A 206 -2.44 -3.22 -18.46
C ILE A 206 -1.84 -4.48 -19.10
N GLY A 207 -1.45 -5.47 -18.30
CA GLY A 207 -0.89 -6.73 -18.81
C GLY A 207 -1.87 -7.49 -19.68
N ASP A 208 -3.12 -7.58 -19.28
CA ASP A 208 -4.17 -8.25 -20.05
C ASP A 208 -4.40 -7.55 -21.40
N ALA A 209 -4.51 -6.23 -21.40
CA ALA A 209 -4.71 -5.46 -22.63
C ALA A 209 -3.53 -5.57 -23.61
N THR A 210 -2.29 -5.39 -23.11
CA THR A 210 -1.09 -5.31 -23.94
C THR A 210 -0.54 -6.66 -24.35
N GLN A 211 -0.67 -7.70 -23.52
CA GLN A 211 -0.11 -9.03 -23.77
C GLN A 211 -1.13 -10.01 -24.37
N ARG A 212 -2.42 -9.88 -24.01
CA ARG A 212 -3.49 -10.81 -24.41
C ARG A 212 -4.52 -10.20 -25.35
N GLY A 213 -4.57 -8.87 -25.47
CA GLY A 213 -5.60 -8.18 -26.26
C GLY A 213 -7.00 -8.28 -25.68
N GLU A 214 -7.12 -8.60 -24.40
CA GLU A 214 -8.41 -8.75 -23.72
C GLU A 214 -8.36 -8.29 -22.26
N LEU A 215 -9.49 -7.78 -21.74
CA LEU A 215 -9.66 -7.40 -20.35
C LEU A 215 -10.75 -8.26 -19.72
N THR A 216 -10.52 -8.71 -18.48
CA THR A 216 -11.54 -9.38 -17.67
C THR A 216 -12.09 -8.45 -16.61
N LEU A 217 -13.41 -8.19 -16.65
CA LEU A 217 -14.14 -7.47 -15.62
C LEU A 217 -14.82 -8.46 -14.68
N VAL A 218 -14.46 -8.42 -13.41
CA VAL A 218 -15.08 -9.25 -12.38
C VAL A 218 -16.46 -8.68 -12.06
N ASP A 219 -17.48 -9.52 -12.09
CA ASP A 219 -18.88 -9.16 -11.86
C ASP A 219 -19.33 -7.91 -12.67
N GLY A 220 -18.83 -7.77 -13.89
CA GLY A 220 -19.14 -6.65 -14.79
C GLY A 220 -18.39 -5.34 -14.50
N GLY A 221 -17.54 -5.31 -13.48
CA GLY A 221 -16.72 -4.15 -13.14
C GLY A 221 -17.48 -2.96 -12.53
N HIS A 222 -18.62 -3.22 -11.88
CA HIS A 222 -19.46 -2.17 -11.28
C HIS A 222 -18.96 -1.66 -9.92
N GLN A 223 -18.12 -2.42 -9.24
CA GLN A 223 -17.52 -2.03 -7.98
C GLN A 223 -16.65 -0.79 -8.16
N LYS A 224 -16.77 0.14 -7.23
CA LYS A 224 -16.02 1.41 -7.22
C LYS A 224 -14.85 1.38 -6.25
N ARG A 225 -13.80 2.09 -6.61
CA ARG A 225 -12.62 2.31 -5.77
C ARG A 225 -12.19 3.78 -5.84
N CYS A 226 -11.68 4.30 -4.74
CA CYS A 226 -11.03 5.61 -4.70
C CYS A 226 -9.54 5.41 -4.93
N PHE A 227 -9.11 5.64 -6.16
CA PHE A 227 -7.71 5.49 -6.55
C PHE A 227 -6.89 6.69 -6.11
N THR A 228 -5.73 6.43 -5.53
CA THR A 228 -4.84 7.46 -5.00
C THR A 228 -3.49 7.35 -5.66
N ASP A 229 -3.00 8.46 -6.21
CA ASP A 229 -1.65 8.51 -6.76
C ASP A 229 -0.62 8.29 -5.64
N VAL A 230 0.36 7.42 -5.90
CA VAL A 230 1.41 7.13 -4.90
C VAL A 230 2.19 8.37 -4.50
N ARG A 231 2.32 9.36 -5.38
CA ARG A 231 2.96 10.65 -5.06
C ARG A 231 2.19 11.41 -3.97
N ASP A 232 0.87 11.37 -4.00
CA ASP A 232 0.03 11.91 -2.93
C ASP A 232 0.17 11.09 -1.64
N GLY A 233 0.21 9.77 -1.76
CA GLY A 233 0.38 8.86 -0.62
C GLY A 233 1.70 9.09 0.12
N VAL A 234 2.81 9.11 -0.60
CA VAL A 234 4.14 9.34 0.05
C VAL A 234 4.31 10.78 0.53
N ALA A 235 3.62 11.76 -0.07
CA ALA A 235 3.56 13.11 0.46
C ALA A 235 2.89 13.13 1.85
N ALA A 236 1.81 12.36 2.05
CA ALA A 236 1.18 12.20 3.36
C ALA A 236 2.14 11.57 4.37
N LEU A 237 2.87 10.52 3.99
CA LEU A 237 3.85 9.86 4.87
C LEU A 237 4.99 10.81 5.26
N LYS A 238 5.45 11.66 4.38
CA LYS A 238 6.46 12.69 4.70
C LYS A 238 5.93 13.70 5.71
N GLU A 239 4.69 14.15 5.57
CA GLU A 239 4.08 15.05 6.56
C GLU A 239 3.91 14.36 7.93
N ILE A 240 3.56 13.07 7.96
CA ILE A 240 3.52 12.29 9.20
C ILE A 240 4.91 12.20 9.84
N LEU A 241 5.95 11.93 9.05
CA LEU A 241 7.33 11.85 9.54
C LEU A 241 7.82 13.17 10.16
N LEU A 242 7.49 14.29 9.53
CA LEU A 242 7.97 15.63 9.93
C LEU A 242 7.17 16.25 11.08
N ASN A 243 5.97 15.80 11.36
CA ASN A 243 5.05 16.39 12.33
C ASN A 243 4.61 15.39 13.40
N GLU A 244 5.56 14.78 14.11
CA GLU A 244 5.26 13.80 15.14
C GLU A 244 4.30 14.32 16.21
N ASP A 245 4.48 15.56 16.65
CA ASP A 245 3.65 16.20 17.66
C ASP A 245 2.16 16.23 17.31
N LYS A 246 1.83 16.40 16.02
CA LYS A 246 0.47 16.40 15.51
C LYS A 246 -0.06 15.00 15.17
N ALA A 247 0.84 14.13 14.72
CA ALA A 247 0.51 12.80 14.20
C ALA A 247 0.55 11.70 15.27
N GLN A 248 1.07 12.00 16.46
CA GLN A 248 1.16 11.03 17.56
C GLN A 248 -0.23 10.52 17.98
N GLY A 249 -0.37 9.20 18.01
CA GLY A 249 -1.61 8.53 18.43
C GLY A 249 -2.75 8.63 17.42
N LYS A 250 -2.46 9.05 16.20
CA LYS A 250 -3.47 9.27 15.14
C LYS A 250 -3.58 8.11 14.18
N ILE A 251 -4.79 7.98 13.63
CA ILE A 251 -5.12 7.08 12.52
C ILE A 251 -5.55 7.96 11.36
N TYR A 252 -4.93 7.80 10.20
CA TYR A 252 -5.25 8.60 9.02
C TYR A 252 -5.65 7.74 7.82
N ASN A 253 -6.83 7.98 7.27
CA ASN A 253 -7.13 7.58 5.91
C ASN A 253 -6.27 8.41 4.96
N VAL A 254 -5.59 7.74 4.05
CA VAL A 254 -4.79 8.38 3.00
C VAL A 254 -5.31 7.91 1.64
N GLY A 255 -6.19 8.71 1.08
CA GLY A 255 -6.90 8.39 -0.14
C GLY A 255 -7.38 9.63 -0.89
N ASN A 256 -7.89 9.42 -2.10
CA ASN A 256 -8.47 10.48 -2.91
C ASN A 256 -9.97 10.21 -3.15
N PRO A 257 -10.88 10.81 -2.37
CA PRO A 257 -12.31 10.58 -2.51
C PRO A 257 -12.88 11.07 -3.84
N TRP A 258 -12.18 11.95 -4.54
CA TRP A 258 -12.61 12.49 -5.84
C TRP A 258 -12.27 11.57 -7.02
N ASN A 259 -11.33 10.66 -6.86
CA ASN A 259 -11.00 9.63 -7.87
C ASN A 259 -11.82 8.34 -7.63
N ASN A 260 -13.11 8.46 -7.40
CA ASN A 260 -14.01 7.33 -7.18
C ASN A 260 -14.55 6.80 -8.52
N LEU A 261 -13.90 5.77 -9.06
CA LEU A 261 -14.23 5.17 -10.35
C LEU A 261 -14.61 3.71 -10.21
N SER A 262 -15.54 3.25 -11.07
CA SER A 262 -15.78 1.82 -11.23
C SER A 262 -14.62 1.17 -11.98
N VAL A 263 -14.44 -0.13 -11.76
CA VAL A 263 -13.44 -0.91 -12.51
C VAL A 263 -13.69 -0.84 -14.01
N ARG A 264 -14.97 -0.79 -14.43
CA ARG A 264 -15.34 -0.61 -15.84
C ARG A 264 -14.91 0.75 -16.39
N GLU A 265 -15.11 1.84 -15.66
CA GLU A 265 -14.65 3.18 -16.06
C GLU A 265 -13.13 3.22 -16.19
N VAL A 266 -12.41 2.59 -15.27
CA VAL A 266 -10.94 2.44 -15.33
C VAL A 266 -10.52 1.67 -16.57
N ALA A 267 -11.17 0.54 -16.87
CA ALA A 267 -10.88 -0.28 -18.04
C ALA A 267 -11.07 0.47 -19.36
N VAL A 268 -12.19 1.20 -19.49
CA VAL A 268 -12.47 2.01 -20.68
C VAL A 268 -11.41 3.11 -20.87
N LEU A 269 -11.12 3.86 -19.83
CA LEU A 269 -10.10 4.92 -19.89
C LEU A 269 -8.71 4.37 -20.22
N LEU A 270 -8.35 3.22 -19.62
CA LEU A 270 -7.08 2.55 -19.92
C LEU A 270 -6.98 2.14 -21.39
N VAL A 271 -8.01 1.50 -21.95
CA VAL A 271 -8.01 1.08 -23.34
C VAL A 271 -7.87 2.30 -24.27
N ASP A 272 -8.59 3.38 -23.99
CA ASP A 272 -8.50 4.61 -24.78
C ASP A 272 -7.06 5.19 -24.76
N LYS A 273 -6.44 5.25 -23.58
CA LYS A 273 -5.06 5.74 -23.42
C LYS A 273 -4.02 4.83 -24.11
N LEU A 274 -4.21 3.52 -24.04
CA LEU A 274 -3.32 2.58 -24.74
C LEU A 274 -3.45 2.71 -26.26
N LYS A 275 -4.66 2.92 -26.80
CA LYS A 275 -4.90 3.19 -28.22
C LYS A 275 -4.29 4.51 -28.67
N GLU A 276 -4.48 5.59 -27.91
CA GLU A 276 -3.88 6.91 -28.17
C GLU A 276 -2.34 6.83 -28.28
N ARG A 277 -1.71 5.96 -27.52
CA ARG A 277 -0.26 5.72 -27.51
C ARG A 277 0.20 4.69 -28.57
N GLY A 278 -0.71 4.08 -29.31
CA GLY A 278 -0.39 3.03 -30.28
C GLY A 278 0.12 1.73 -29.64
N MET A 279 -0.18 1.49 -28.37
CA MET A 279 0.27 0.29 -27.64
C MET A 279 -0.64 -0.91 -27.87
N VAL A 280 -1.89 -0.69 -28.29
CA VAL A 280 -2.87 -1.72 -28.66
C VAL A 280 -3.69 -1.25 -29.85
N ASP A 281 -4.17 -2.21 -30.66
CA ASP A 281 -5.09 -1.93 -31.79
C ASP A 281 -6.55 -2.11 -31.34
N ASP A 282 -6.88 -3.29 -30.82
CA ASP A 282 -8.20 -3.62 -30.30
C ASP A 282 -8.07 -4.46 -29.03
N VAL A 283 -9.01 -4.26 -28.10
CA VAL A 283 -9.04 -4.97 -26.82
C VAL A 283 -10.46 -5.46 -26.57
N GLN A 284 -10.60 -6.77 -26.38
CA GLN A 284 -11.89 -7.39 -26.03
C GLN A 284 -12.15 -7.30 -24.52
N ILE A 285 -13.38 -7.01 -24.14
CA ILE A 285 -13.82 -7.01 -22.74
C ILE A 285 -14.63 -8.26 -22.45
N LYS A 286 -14.14 -9.09 -21.53
CA LYS A 286 -14.83 -10.29 -21.01
C LYS A 286 -15.32 -10.04 -19.59
N VAL A 287 -16.34 -10.77 -19.17
CA VAL A 287 -16.88 -10.73 -17.81
C VAL A 287 -16.75 -12.11 -17.19
N LYS A 288 -16.21 -12.16 -15.96
CA LYS A 288 -16.17 -13.36 -15.13
C LYS A 288 -16.80 -13.10 -13.77
N SER A 289 -17.31 -14.14 -13.12
CA SER A 289 -17.75 -14.03 -11.72
C SER A 289 -16.55 -13.90 -10.77
N SER A 290 -16.78 -13.30 -9.61
CA SER A 290 -15.75 -13.19 -8.56
C SER A 290 -15.26 -14.56 -8.07
N VAL A 291 -16.14 -15.55 -8.05
CA VAL A 291 -15.80 -16.93 -7.67
C VAL A 291 -14.86 -17.56 -8.69
N ASP A 292 -15.11 -17.38 -9.99
CA ASP A 292 -14.25 -17.93 -11.05
C ASP A 292 -12.88 -17.23 -11.13
N PHE A 293 -12.83 -15.97 -10.73
CA PHE A 293 -11.61 -15.16 -10.81
C PHE A 293 -10.71 -15.28 -9.56
N TYR A 294 -11.29 -15.15 -8.36
CA TYR A 294 -10.53 -15.14 -7.08
C TYR A 294 -10.69 -16.43 -6.26
N GLY A 295 -11.67 -17.27 -6.57
CA GLY A 295 -12.03 -18.44 -5.79
C GLY A 295 -13.18 -18.21 -4.80
N ALA A 296 -13.70 -19.32 -4.24
CA ALA A 296 -14.90 -19.31 -3.38
C ALA A 296 -14.73 -18.58 -2.03
N GLY A 297 -13.49 -18.34 -1.58
CA GLY A 297 -13.20 -17.61 -0.34
C GLY A 297 -13.21 -16.09 -0.47
N TYR A 298 -13.45 -15.55 -1.66
CA TYR A 298 -13.47 -14.11 -1.93
C TYR A 298 -14.87 -13.53 -1.75
N GLN A 299 -14.91 -12.33 -1.18
CA GLN A 299 -16.12 -11.52 -1.07
C GLN A 299 -15.74 -10.05 -1.31
N ASP A 300 -16.37 -9.39 -2.28
CA ASP A 300 -16.05 -8.01 -2.63
C ASP A 300 -16.82 -6.98 -1.80
N VAL A 301 -16.30 -5.75 -1.79
CA VAL A 301 -16.92 -4.57 -1.20
C VAL A 301 -17.21 -3.57 -2.30
N SER A 302 -18.47 -3.17 -2.44
CA SER A 302 -18.96 -2.41 -3.61
C SER A 302 -18.46 -0.96 -3.66
N ASN A 303 -18.22 -0.32 -2.52
CA ASN A 303 -17.85 1.09 -2.45
C ASN A 303 -16.92 1.37 -1.26
N ARG A 304 -15.82 2.09 -1.51
CA ARG A 304 -14.80 2.42 -0.50
C ARG A 304 -14.38 3.86 -0.64
N VAL A 305 -15.17 4.78 -0.10
CA VAL A 305 -14.87 6.21 -0.12
C VAL A 305 -14.34 6.65 1.24
N PRO A 306 -13.09 7.18 1.33
CA PRO A 306 -12.55 7.67 2.58
C PRO A 306 -13.06 9.06 2.94
N SER A 307 -13.27 9.33 4.22
CA SER A 307 -13.11 10.67 4.77
C SER A 307 -11.62 10.96 4.95
N ILE A 308 -11.17 12.13 4.50
CA ILE A 308 -9.78 12.59 4.68
C ILE A 308 -9.70 13.86 5.54
N ASN A 309 -10.73 14.10 6.33
CA ASN A 309 -10.80 15.29 7.18
C ASN A 309 -9.72 15.28 8.27
N ALA A 310 -9.43 14.13 8.88
CA ALA A 310 -8.45 14.04 9.95
C ALA A 310 -7.06 14.47 9.49
N ILE A 311 -6.53 13.86 8.44
CA ILE A 311 -5.20 14.22 7.92
C ILE A 311 -5.16 15.64 7.33
N GLY A 312 -6.25 16.09 6.70
CA GLY A 312 -6.37 17.46 6.19
C GLY A 312 -6.28 18.49 7.31
N ASN A 313 -7.01 18.28 8.39
CA ASN A 313 -7.03 19.20 9.53
C ASN A 313 -5.71 19.21 10.30
N ASP A 314 -5.13 18.04 10.56
CA ASP A 314 -3.93 17.92 11.39
C ASP A 314 -2.65 18.30 10.62
N LEU A 315 -2.52 17.88 9.37
CA LEU A 315 -1.27 17.95 8.59
C LEU A 315 -1.38 18.81 7.33
N ASN A 316 -2.53 19.44 7.09
CA ASN A 316 -2.79 20.25 5.89
C ASN A 316 -2.51 19.49 4.58
N TRP A 317 -2.76 18.17 4.58
CA TRP A 317 -2.59 17.32 3.42
C TRP A 317 -3.90 17.18 2.63
N THR A 318 -3.77 17.24 1.32
CA THR A 318 -4.85 16.95 0.36
C THR A 318 -4.26 16.29 -0.89
N PRO A 319 -4.96 15.31 -1.51
CA PRO A 319 -4.49 14.72 -2.75
C PRO A 319 -4.57 15.73 -3.90
N LYS A 320 -3.60 15.67 -4.82
CA LYS A 320 -3.42 16.63 -5.91
C LYS A 320 -3.61 16.04 -7.30
N TYR A 321 -3.40 14.73 -7.46
CA TYR A 321 -3.37 14.08 -8.77
C TYR A 321 -4.72 13.46 -9.12
N THR A 322 -5.18 13.70 -10.35
CA THR A 322 -6.33 13.00 -10.94
C THR A 322 -5.95 11.57 -11.30
N PHE A 323 -6.95 10.70 -11.47
CA PHE A 323 -6.72 9.33 -11.94
C PHE A 323 -6.07 9.31 -13.33
N THR A 324 -6.44 10.22 -14.23
CA THR A 324 -5.82 10.33 -15.56
C THR A 324 -4.34 10.66 -15.47
N GLU A 325 -3.95 11.61 -14.62
CA GLU A 325 -2.53 11.94 -14.40
C GLU A 325 -1.75 10.76 -13.83
N SER A 326 -2.36 10.00 -12.93
CA SER A 326 -1.75 8.77 -12.38
C SER A 326 -1.57 7.69 -13.45
N LEU A 327 -2.57 7.50 -14.30
CA LEU A 327 -2.52 6.54 -15.39
C LEU A 327 -1.45 6.92 -16.43
N GLU A 328 -1.38 8.19 -16.83
CA GLU A 328 -0.36 8.68 -17.74
C GLU A 328 1.06 8.45 -17.18
N ASN A 329 1.27 8.72 -15.89
CA ASN A 329 2.55 8.48 -15.24
C ASN A 329 2.96 6.99 -15.24
N ILE A 330 1.99 6.09 -15.04
CA ILE A 330 2.24 4.64 -15.15
C ILE A 330 2.59 4.25 -16.58
N LEU A 331 1.82 4.71 -17.56
CA LEU A 331 2.00 4.35 -18.96
C LEU A 331 3.32 4.91 -19.55
N ASP A 332 3.79 6.06 -19.09
CA ASP A 332 5.11 6.59 -19.48
C ASP A 332 6.24 5.59 -19.15
N ILE A 333 6.18 4.97 -17.97
CA ILE A 333 7.18 3.97 -17.56
C ILE A 333 7.00 2.64 -18.31
N VAL A 334 5.76 2.20 -18.55
CA VAL A 334 5.48 0.98 -19.30
C VAL A 334 5.96 1.09 -20.73
N GLU A 335 5.73 2.22 -21.38
CA GLU A 335 6.15 2.49 -22.75
C GLU A 335 7.69 2.53 -22.87
N GLN A 336 8.40 3.17 -21.94
CA GLN A 336 9.86 3.19 -21.88
C GLN A 336 10.48 1.79 -21.77
N LYS A 337 9.87 0.89 -21.00
CA LYS A 337 10.34 -0.50 -20.85
C LYS A 337 10.11 -1.35 -22.10
N ASN A 338 9.07 -1.05 -22.87
CA ASN A 338 8.80 -1.74 -24.14
C ASN A 338 9.68 -1.25 -25.29
N THR A 339 10.39 -0.15 -25.12
CA THR A 339 11.35 0.42 -26.10
C THR A 339 12.80 0.03 -25.80
N LEU A 340 13.06 -0.67 -24.71
CA LEU A 340 14.36 -1.23 -24.34
C LEU A 340 14.38 -2.73 -24.57
#